data_356058079dc8ad471ec0f1c07f2a3c79
#
_entry.id   356058079dc8ad471ec0f1c07f2a3c79
#
_cell.length_a   1.000
_cell.length_b   1.000
_cell.length_c   1.000
_cell.angle_alpha   90.00
_cell.angle_beta   90.00
_cell.angle_gamma   90.00
#
_symmetry.space_group_name_H-M   'P 1'
#
loop_
_entity.id
_entity.type
_entity.pdbx_description
1 polymer ?
#
loop_
_entity_poly.entity_id
_entity_poly.type
_entity_poly.pdbx_seq_one_letter_code
_entity_poly.pdbx_strand_id
1 'polypeptide(L)'
;MSDSAHSQPAAPEKEYFDLHTQGCGYLSRIRWVNPRRGGGRQGKPFLACAINALHGDTTDPSYSYFDVRVTDDACIELVQSLQGDVEAGRKVFVAFKIGDIYPHFYIAEVTDKSTGQVTQEGRAIIKGRLFSVTHVKVDGETIYQRPPQHTEPRNGTHG
;
A
#
# COMPACT_ATOMS: atom_id res chain seq x y z
N MET A 1 -28.35 -42.25 9.97
CA MET A 1 -27.97 -41.95 9.92
C MET A 1 -27.42 -41.14 9.70
N SER A 2 -26.93 -40.75 9.62
CA SER A 2 -26.37 -40.12 9.45
C SER A 2 -25.84 -39.46 9.11
N ASP A 3 -25.60 -39.00 8.77
CA ASP A 3 -25.05 -38.48 8.39
C ASP A 3 -24.46 -37.77 8.24
N SER A 4 -24.28 -37.72 8.12
CA SER A 4 -23.55 -37.22 8.02
C SER A 4 -23.20 -36.33 7.29
N ALA A 5 -23.51 -35.69 7.12
CA ALA A 5 -23.04 -34.45 6.61
C ALA A 5 -21.61 -34.25 6.97
N HIS A 6 -20.85 -34.99 6.39
CA HIS A 6 -19.47 -34.62 6.34
C HIS A 6 -19.34 -33.55 5.32
N SER A 7 -19.69 -32.36 5.71
CA SER A 7 -18.98 -31.28 5.20
C SER A 7 -17.52 -31.66 5.38
N GLN A 8 -16.89 -32.07 4.34
CA GLN A 8 -15.47 -32.03 4.29
C GLN A 8 -15.04 -30.68 4.84
N PRO A 9 -14.19 -30.67 5.86
CA PRO A 9 -13.68 -29.41 6.28
C PRO A 9 -13.15 -28.72 5.03
N ALA A 10 -13.71 -27.58 4.72
CA ALA A 10 -13.15 -26.70 3.73
C ALA A 10 -11.66 -26.65 4.02
N ALA A 11 -10.86 -26.78 2.96
CA ALA A 11 -9.42 -26.60 3.08
C ALA A 11 -9.18 -25.47 4.06
N PRO A 12 -8.32 -25.64 5.07
CA PRO A 12 -8.16 -24.63 6.10
C PRO A 12 -7.88 -23.29 5.42
N GLU A 13 -8.73 -22.33 5.68
CA GLU A 13 -8.47 -20.98 5.26
C GLU A 13 -7.09 -20.61 5.78
N LYS A 14 -6.24 -20.16 4.87
CA LYS A 14 -4.93 -19.68 5.29
C LYS A 14 -5.13 -18.55 6.27
N GLU A 15 -4.68 -18.76 7.48
CA GLU A 15 -4.67 -17.70 8.47
C GLU A 15 -3.39 -16.89 8.31
N TYR A 16 -3.52 -15.56 8.37
CA TYR A 16 -2.40 -14.64 8.25
C TYR A 16 -2.30 -13.80 9.50
N PHE A 17 -1.09 -13.52 9.92
CA PHE A 17 -0.88 -12.51 10.96
C PHE A 17 -1.27 -11.15 10.41
N ASP A 18 -1.77 -10.30 11.28
CA ASP A 18 -2.33 -9.00 10.91
C ASP A 18 -1.44 -7.82 11.33
N LEU A 19 -0.19 -7.85 10.88
CA LEU A 19 0.68 -6.69 11.07
C LEU A 19 0.27 -5.61 10.08
N HIS A 20 -0.69 -4.78 10.48
CA HIS A 20 -1.28 -3.77 9.65
C HIS A 20 -0.97 -2.37 10.15
N THR A 21 -0.69 -1.47 9.22
CA THR A 21 -0.51 -0.06 9.49
C THR A 21 -1.58 0.71 8.74
N GLN A 22 -2.32 1.55 9.46
CA GLN A 22 -3.38 2.37 8.90
C GLN A 22 -3.03 3.85 9.05
N GLY A 23 -3.41 4.62 8.06
CA GLY A 23 -3.18 6.04 8.11
C GLY A 23 -3.65 6.72 6.85
N CYS A 24 -3.14 7.92 6.64
CA CYS A 24 -3.43 8.70 5.45
C CYS A 24 -2.17 9.41 4.97
N GLY A 25 -2.16 9.78 3.71
CA GLY A 25 -1.01 10.45 3.12
C GLY A 25 -1.18 10.70 1.64
N TYR A 26 -0.10 11.08 1.00
CA TYR A 26 -0.11 11.44 -0.42
C TYR A 26 0.50 10.34 -1.26
N LEU A 27 -0.23 9.96 -2.30
CA LEU A 27 0.14 8.91 -3.23
C LEU A 27 1.05 9.45 -4.32
N SER A 28 2.11 8.72 -4.65
CA SER A 28 3.03 9.07 -5.71
C SER A 28 3.66 7.83 -6.32
N ARG A 29 4.43 8.02 -7.37
CA ARG A 29 5.24 6.98 -8.02
C ARG A 29 4.46 5.69 -8.32
N ILE A 30 3.28 5.84 -8.90
CA ILE A 30 2.50 4.69 -9.36
C ILE A 30 3.19 4.11 -10.60
N ARG A 31 3.57 2.84 -10.52
CA ARG A 31 4.34 2.21 -11.59
C ARG A 31 4.18 0.71 -11.59
N TRP A 32 4.32 0.12 -12.77
CA TRP A 32 4.42 -1.34 -12.91
C TRP A 32 5.87 -1.76 -12.80
N VAL A 33 6.13 -2.78 -12.01
CA VAL A 33 7.47 -3.32 -11.77
C VAL A 33 7.56 -4.68 -12.42
N ASN A 34 8.63 -4.88 -13.19
CA ASN A 34 8.94 -6.18 -13.79
C ASN A 34 10.08 -6.80 -13.00
N PRO A 35 9.81 -7.70 -12.04
CA PRO A 35 10.87 -8.28 -11.25
C PRO A 35 11.70 -9.25 -12.09
N ARG A 36 13.03 -9.10 -12.02
CA ARG A 36 13.94 -10.07 -12.60
C ARG A 36 14.27 -11.13 -11.54
N ARG A 37 13.85 -12.35 -11.82
CA ARG A 37 14.32 -13.48 -11.02
C ARG A 37 15.65 -13.96 -11.59
N GLY A 38 16.59 -14.33 -10.72
CA GLY A 38 17.84 -14.93 -11.14
C GLY A 38 17.61 -16.13 -12.08
N GLY A 39 18.42 -16.28 -13.13
CA GLY A 39 18.26 -17.32 -14.11
C GLY A 39 17.43 -16.95 -15.33
N GLY A 40 17.17 -15.67 -15.56
CA GLY A 40 16.49 -15.19 -16.76
C GLY A 40 14.99 -15.35 -16.78
N ARG A 41 14.39 -15.82 -15.69
CA ARG A 41 12.93 -15.87 -15.58
C ARG A 41 12.41 -14.53 -15.08
N GLN A 42 11.62 -13.88 -15.90
CA GLN A 42 10.89 -12.69 -15.47
C GLN A 42 9.77 -13.11 -14.52
N GLY A 43 9.74 -12.51 -13.35
CA GLY A 43 8.60 -12.66 -12.47
C GLY A 43 7.39 -11.93 -13.04
N LYS A 44 6.23 -12.20 -12.47
CA LYS A 44 4.99 -11.57 -12.86
C LYS A 44 5.04 -10.07 -12.54
N PRO A 45 4.68 -9.19 -13.47
CA PRO A 45 4.64 -7.76 -13.17
C PRO A 45 3.67 -7.45 -12.04
N PHE A 46 4.01 -6.47 -11.23
CA PHE A 46 3.12 -6.01 -10.16
C PHE A 46 3.08 -4.48 -10.12
N LEU A 47 1.95 -3.97 -9.63
CA LEU A 47 1.77 -2.54 -9.44
C LEU A 47 2.40 -2.12 -8.11
N ALA A 48 3.16 -1.03 -8.14
CA ALA A 48 3.78 -0.45 -6.95
C ALA A 48 3.49 1.04 -6.91
N CYS A 49 3.53 1.59 -5.70
CA CYS A 49 3.37 3.03 -5.50
C CYS A 49 4.09 3.44 -4.23
N ALA A 50 4.25 4.74 -4.07
CA ALA A 50 4.79 5.31 -2.86
C ALA A 50 3.72 6.12 -2.15
N ILE A 51 3.76 6.11 -0.83
CA ILE A 51 2.86 6.91 0.00
C ILE A 51 3.71 7.68 1.00
N ASN A 52 3.56 9.00 1.00
CA ASN A 52 4.08 9.84 2.07
C ASN A 52 3.01 9.92 3.15
N ALA A 53 3.14 9.06 4.15
CA ALA A 53 2.17 8.95 5.22
C ALA A 53 2.35 10.09 6.22
N LEU A 54 1.24 10.73 6.56
CA LEU A 54 1.22 11.82 7.53
C LEU A 54 1.26 11.27 8.94
N HIS A 55 2.08 11.89 9.80
CA HIS A 55 2.07 11.57 11.22
C HIS A 55 2.45 12.80 12.04
N GLY A 56 2.17 12.73 13.33
CA GLY A 56 2.47 13.81 14.25
C GLY A 56 1.36 14.83 14.37
N ASP A 57 1.75 16.07 14.61
CA ASP A 57 0.80 17.16 14.82
C ASP A 57 0.10 17.53 13.51
N THR A 58 -1.23 17.60 13.53
CA THR A 58 -2.02 17.94 12.33
C THR A 58 -1.75 19.34 11.80
N THR A 59 -1.25 20.23 12.64
CA THR A 59 -0.88 21.60 12.21
C THR A 59 0.54 21.69 11.66
N ASP A 60 1.38 20.71 11.97
CA ASP A 60 2.75 20.65 11.49
C ASP A 60 3.14 19.17 11.27
N PRO A 61 2.58 18.53 10.24
CA PRO A 61 2.75 17.10 10.06
C PRO A 61 4.15 16.76 9.58
N SER A 62 4.61 15.61 10.02
CA SER A 62 5.79 14.94 9.47
C SER A 62 5.33 13.84 8.52
N TYR A 63 6.28 13.32 7.75
CA TYR A 63 5.98 12.31 6.74
C TYR A 63 6.87 11.08 6.92
N SER A 64 6.26 9.92 6.74
CA SER A 64 7.00 8.66 6.61
C SER A 64 6.77 8.10 5.20
N TYR A 65 7.85 7.76 4.52
CA TYR A 65 7.79 7.31 3.15
C TYR A 65 7.66 5.78 3.11
N PHE A 66 6.61 5.32 2.45
CA PHE A 66 6.38 3.89 2.22
C PHE A 66 6.45 3.59 0.73
N ASP A 67 7.17 2.54 0.37
CA ASP A 67 7.18 2.00 -0.99
C ASP A 67 6.47 0.65 -0.95
N VAL A 68 5.31 0.57 -1.58
CA VAL A 68 4.42 -0.56 -1.37
C VAL A 68 4.01 -1.21 -2.67
N ARG A 69 3.80 -2.50 -2.59
CA ARG A 69 3.21 -3.30 -3.65
C ARG A 69 1.71 -3.33 -3.46
N VAL A 70 0.96 -3.10 -4.53
CA VAL A 70 -0.51 -3.14 -4.49
C VAL A 70 -0.94 -4.57 -4.79
N THR A 71 -1.68 -5.20 -3.88
CA THR A 71 -1.94 -6.64 -3.95
C THR A 71 -3.40 -7.02 -4.13
N ASP A 72 -4.33 -6.17 -3.75
CA ASP A 72 -5.76 -6.45 -3.88
C ASP A 72 -6.26 -5.94 -5.23
N ASP A 73 -7.07 -6.74 -5.92
CA ASP A 73 -7.52 -6.40 -7.28
C ASP A 73 -8.29 -5.08 -7.32
N ALA A 74 -9.19 -4.86 -6.37
CA ALA A 74 -9.94 -3.60 -6.31
C ALA A 74 -9.01 -2.42 -6.03
N CYS A 75 -8.01 -2.63 -5.19
CA CYS A 75 -7.01 -1.62 -4.87
C CYS A 75 -6.12 -1.33 -6.08
N ILE A 76 -5.72 -2.37 -6.82
CA ILE A 76 -4.94 -2.20 -8.06
C ILE A 76 -5.70 -1.33 -9.05
N GLU A 77 -6.97 -1.63 -9.25
CA GLU A 77 -7.81 -0.89 -10.19
C GLU A 77 -7.95 0.58 -9.77
N LEU A 78 -8.18 0.82 -8.49
CA LEU A 78 -8.30 2.18 -7.97
C LEU A 78 -6.99 2.96 -8.10
N VAL A 79 -5.88 2.39 -7.67
CA VAL A 79 -4.57 3.06 -7.73
C VAL A 79 -4.18 3.34 -9.19
N GLN A 80 -4.42 2.38 -10.07
CA GLN A 80 -4.12 2.56 -11.48
C GLN A 80 -4.94 3.70 -12.10
N SER A 81 -6.19 3.87 -11.67
CA SER A 81 -7.04 4.98 -12.15
C SER A 81 -6.53 6.35 -11.71
N LEU A 82 -5.67 6.40 -10.68
CA LEU A 82 -5.12 7.65 -10.15
C LEU A 82 -3.77 8.03 -10.79
N GLN A 83 -3.23 7.18 -11.64
CA GLN A 83 -1.90 7.41 -12.21
C GLN A 83 -1.83 8.72 -12.99
N GLY A 84 -2.86 9.03 -13.76
CA GLY A 84 -2.93 10.28 -14.53
C GLY A 84 -2.90 11.51 -13.63
N ASP A 85 -3.60 11.46 -12.51
CA ASP A 85 -3.63 12.57 -11.55
C ASP A 85 -2.26 12.79 -10.90
N VAL A 86 -1.60 11.70 -10.52
CA VAL A 86 -0.27 11.76 -9.93
C VAL A 86 0.74 12.31 -10.93
N GLU A 87 0.71 11.84 -12.17
CA GLU A 87 1.61 12.31 -13.22
C GLU A 87 1.37 13.78 -13.59
N ALA A 88 0.15 14.25 -13.44
CA ALA A 88 -0.21 15.65 -13.67
C ALA A 88 0.22 16.57 -12.51
N GLY A 89 0.83 16.02 -11.47
CA GLY A 89 1.26 16.80 -10.31
C GLY A 89 0.16 17.16 -9.34
N ARG A 90 -1.00 16.54 -9.46
CA ARG A 90 -2.10 16.77 -8.52
C ARG A 90 -1.83 16.13 -7.18
N LYS A 91 -2.38 16.71 -6.13
CA LYS A 91 -2.27 16.13 -4.79
C LYS A 91 -3.30 15.03 -4.61
N VAL A 92 -2.84 13.80 -4.58
CA VAL A 92 -3.71 12.64 -4.41
C VAL A 92 -3.57 12.15 -2.97
N PHE A 93 -4.56 12.48 -2.15
CA PHE A 93 -4.62 12.10 -0.75
C PHE A 93 -5.39 10.80 -0.63
N VAL A 94 -4.84 9.85 0.14
CA VAL A 94 -5.46 8.53 0.33
C VAL A 94 -5.47 8.15 1.80
N ALA A 95 -6.55 7.50 2.22
CA ALA A 95 -6.60 6.76 3.47
C ALA A 95 -6.35 5.29 3.14
N PHE A 96 -5.39 4.67 3.83
CA PHE A 96 -4.84 3.39 3.42
C PHE A 96 -4.69 2.42 4.56
N LYS A 97 -4.57 1.15 4.18
CA LYS A 97 -4.13 0.08 5.07
C LYS A 97 -3.01 -0.70 4.37
N ILE A 98 -1.87 -0.76 5.01
CA ILE A 98 -0.67 -1.44 4.54
C ILE A 98 -0.37 -2.59 5.50
N GLY A 99 -0.03 -3.74 4.96
CA GLY A 99 0.38 -4.88 5.75
C GLY A 99 1.78 -5.34 5.42
N ASP A 100 2.29 -6.24 6.24
CA ASP A 100 3.60 -6.90 6.04
C ASP A 100 4.74 -5.91 5.88
N ILE A 101 4.76 -4.85 6.69
CA ILE A 101 5.79 -3.83 6.59
C ILE A 101 7.13 -4.35 7.06
N TYR A 102 8.18 -3.91 6.37
CA TYR A 102 9.56 -4.23 6.74
C TYR A 102 10.50 -3.12 6.28
N PRO A 103 11.63 -2.92 7.00
CA PRO A 103 12.63 -1.97 6.56
C PRO A 103 13.46 -2.55 5.42
N HIS A 104 13.77 -1.71 4.45
CA HIS A 104 14.63 -2.08 3.35
C HIS A 104 15.78 -1.09 3.27
N PHE A 105 16.99 -1.59 3.44
CA PHE A 105 18.20 -0.80 3.32
C PHE A 105 18.78 -0.93 1.91
N TYR A 106 19.20 0.19 1.37
CA TYR A 106 19.87 0.20 0.06
C TYR A 106 20.93 1.30 0.02
N ILE A 107 21.86 1.15 -0.90
CA ILE A 107 22.91 2.14 -1.11
C ILE A 107 22.55 2.94 -2.36
N ALA A 108 22.43 4.25 -2.19
CA ALA A 108 22.15 5.19 -3.27
C ALA A 108 23.41 5.93 -3.69
N GLU A 109 23.58 6.12 -4.98
CA GLU A 109 24.62 7.00 -5.49
C GLU A 109 24.10 8.43 -5.49
N VAL A 110 24.84 9.31 -4.81
CA VAL A 110 24.48 10.73 -4.73
C VAL A 110 25.55 11.52 -5.48
N THR A 111 25.12 12.29 -6.47
CA THR A 111 26.02 13.17 -7.21
C THR A 111 25.93 14.57 -6.63
N ASP A 112 27.08 15.09 -6.19
CA ASP A 112 27.17 16.48 -5.75
C ASP A 112 27.10 17.38 -6.99
N LYS A 113 26.06 18.19 -7.07
CA LYS A 113 25.83 19.06 -8.21
C LYS A 113 26.88 20.14 -8.36
N SER A 114 27.58 20.48 -7.29
CA SER A 114 28.63 21.54 -7.32
C SER A 114 29.99 21.00 -7.75
N THR A 115 30.32 19.76 -7.44
CA THR A 115 31.64 19.17 -7.73
C THR A 115 31.58 18.03 -8.74
N GLY A 116 30.39 17.49 -9.04
CA GLY A 116 30.23 16.31 -9.89
C GLY A 116 30.69 15.02 -9.21
N GLN A 117 31.08 15.10 -7.96
CA GLN A 117 31.58 13.94 -7.21
C GLN A 117 30.44 13.01 -6.86
N VAL A 118 30.64 11.71 -7.13
CA VAL A 118 29.65 10.68 -6.81
C VAL A 118 30.06 10.04 -5.49
N THR A 119 29.14 10.05 -4.52
CA THR A 119 29.32 9.39 -3.23
C THR A 119 28.22 8.35 -3.04
N GLN A 120 28.52 7.35 -2.20
CA GLN A 120 27.54 6.35 -1.84
C GLN A 120 26.93 6.70 -0.47
N GLU A 121 25.60 6.62 -0.39
CA GLU A 121 24.89 6.95 0.82
C GLU A 121 23.95 5.79 1.17
N GLY A 122 24.00 5.35 2.42
CA GLY A 122 23.04 4.37 2.92
C GLY A 122 21.68 5.01 3.15
N ARG A 123 20.64 4.38 2.65
CA ARG A 123 19.26 4.82 2.81
C ARG A 123 18.38 3.67 3.24
N ALA A 124 17.32 3.99 3.93
CA ALA A 124 16.32 3.00 4.35
C ALA A 124 14.95 3.51 3.98
N ILE A 125 14.11 2.59 3.51
CA ILE A 125 12.70 2.86 3.25
C ILE A 125 11.87 1.76 3.89
N ILE A 126 10.60 2.06 4.13
CA ILE A 126 9.67 1.07 4.63
C ILE A 126 8.94 0.48 3.43
N LYS A 127 8.99 -0.83 3.29
CA LYS A 127 8.25 -1.55 2.27
C LYS A 127 7.09 -2.31 2.88
N GLY A 128 6.11 -2.65 2.06
CA GLY A 128 4.96 -3.40 2.50
C GLY A 128 4.01 -3.65 1.36
N ARG A 129 2.81 -4.08 1.72
CA ARG A 129 1.74 -4.35 0.75
C ARG A 129 0.57 -3.43 1.01
N LEU A 130 0.14 -2.71 -0.03
CA LEU A 130 -1.06 -1.90 0.03
C LEU A 130 -2.24 -2.78 -0.39
N PHE A 131 -3.15 -3.01 0.53
CA PHE A 131 -4.30 -3.85 0.22
C PHE A 131 -5.65 -3.17 0.45
N SER A 132 -5.65 -1.95 0.95
CA SER A 132 -6.91 -1.22 1.12
C SER A 132 -6.70 0.27 1.00
N VAL A 133 -7.54 0.91 0.19
CA VAL A 133 -7.68 2.35 0.12
C VAL A 133 -9.17 2.64 0.29
N THR A 134 -9.51 3.40 1.34
CA THR A 134 -10.90 3.63 1.71
C THR A 134 -11.38 5.03 1.36
N HIS A 135 -10.48 5.94 1.08
CA HIS A 135 -10.84 7.33 0.80
C HIS A 135 -9.78 7.94 -0.12
N VAL A 136 -10.23 8.67 -1.13
CA VAL A 136 -9.34 9.37 -2.06
C VAL A 136 -9.83 10.78 -2.29
N LYS A 137 -8.94 11.75 -2.11
CA LYS A 137 -9.17 13.15 -2.48
C LYS A 137 -8.13 13.58 -3.49
N VAL A 138 -8.57 14.21 -4.57
CA VAL A 138 -7.66 14.80 -5.55
C VAL A 138 -7.83 16.31 -5.47
N ASP A 139 -6.74 17.02 -5.16
CA ASP A 139 -6.74 18.48 -4.95
C ASP A 139 -7.87 18.92 -3.97
N GLY A 140 -8.05 18.14 -2.91
CA GLY A 140 -9.04 18.44 -1.87
C GLY A 140 -10.45 17.98 -2.16
N GLU A 141 -10.73 17.47 -3.35
CA GLU A 141 -12.05 16.98 -3.74
C GLU A 141 -12.15 15.48 -3.56
N THR A 142 -13.17 15.02 -2.82
CA THR A 142 -13.40 13.59 -2.61
C THR A 142 -13.88 12.94 -3.91
N ILE A 143 -13.11 11.99 -4.43
CA ILE A 143 -13.47 11.26 -5.64
C ILE A 143 -13.81 9.80 -5.38
N TYR A 144 -13.46 9.28 -4.21
CA TYR A 144 -13.74 7.91 -3.81
C TYR A 144 -13.88 7.85 -2.31
N GLN A 145 -14.90 7.15 -1.87
CA GLN A 145 -15.10 6.84 -0.46
C GLN A 145 -15.75 5.47 -0.39
N ARG A 146 -15.08 4.54 0.28
CA ARG A 146 -15.66 3.22 0.50
C ARG A 146 -16.88 3.37 1.39
N PRO A 147 -18.04 2.84 0.99
CA PRO A 147 -19.20 2.87 1.87
C PRO A 147 -18.85 2.17 3.18
N PRO A 148 -19.36 2.69 4.32
CA PRO A 148 -19.09 2.02 5.59
C PRO A 148 -19.56 0.59 5.46
N GLN A 149 -18.66 -0.35 5.73
CA GLN A 149 -19.05 -1.72 5.85
C GLN A 149 -20.10 -1.79 6.95
N HIS A 150 -21.29 -2.19 6.57
CA HIS A 150 -22.22 -2.68 7.56
C HIS A 150 -21.53 -3.85 8.24
N THR A 151 -20.77 -3.55 9.23
CA THR A 151 -20.71 -4.47 10.32
C THR A 151 -22.12 -4.46 10.87
N GLU A 152 -22.90 -5.39 10.43
CA GLU A 152 -24.04 -5.76 11.24
C GLU A 152 -23.56 -5.73 12.68
N PRO A 153 -24.21 -4.94 13.52
CA PRO A 153 -23.88 -5.02 14.92
C PRO A 153 -23.89 -6.50 15.21
N ARG A 154 -22.78 -7.04 15.59
CA ARG A 154 -22.77 -8.30 16.25
C ARG A 154 -23.77 -8.11 17.36
N ASN A 155 -24.95 -8.54 17.09
CA ASN A 155 -25.89 -8.85 18.12
C ASN A 155 -25.20 -9.89 18.93
N GLY A 156 -24.40 -9.39 19.52
CA GLY A 156 -24.00 -10.09 20.53
C GLY A 156 -24.98 -10.05 21.55
N THR A 157 -25.33 -9.98 21.46
CA THR A 157 -25.76 -9.90 22.17
C THR A 157 -25.64 -10.02 23.03
N HIS A 158 -25.49 -10.00 23.25
CA HIS A 158 -25.34 -10.06 23.84
C HIS A 158 -25.39 -9.87 24.54
N GLY A 159 -25.35 -9.88 24.61
CA GLY A 159 -25.75 -9.73 25.51
C GLY A 159 -25.29 -9.47 26.47
#